data_0825ea7e5a886855787630ac113bac57
#
_entry.id   0825ea7e5a886855787630ac113bac57
#
_cell.length_a   1.000
_cell.length_b   1.000
_cell.length_c   1.000
_cell.angle_alpha   90.00
_cell.angle_beta   90.00
_cell.angle_gamma   90.00
#
_symmetry.space_group_name_H-M   'P 1'
#
loop_
_entity.id
_entity.type
_entity.pdbx_description
1 polymer ?
#
loop_
_entity_poly.entity_id
_entity_poly.type
_entity_poly.pdbx_seq_one_letter_code
_entity_poly.pdbx_strand_id
1 'polypeptide(L)'
;MSIRPVKFSRLAQPTMEGAGVNLHRVFGFGDTKPFDPFLMMDDFRNDEPDKYMKGFPWHPHRGIETITYVLSGTVEHADSLGNNGLLGDGDIQWMTAGSGIIHQEMPKGNNKGEMHGFQL
;
A
#
# COMPACT_ATOMS: atom_id res chain seq x y z
N MET A 1 30.14 -21.07 -2.08
CA MET A 1 29.08 -20.05 -1.94
C MET A 1 28.21 -20.43 -0.76
N SER A 2 28.02 -19.53 0.21
CA SER A 2 27.08 -19.77 1.33
C SER A 2 25.69 -19.27 0.94
N ILE A 3 24.67 -20.09 1.06
CA ILE A 3 23.28 -19.69 0.87
C ILE A 3 22.86 -18.93 2.15
N ARG A 4 22.32 -17.72 1.97
CA ARG A 4 21.78 -16.96 3.09
C ARG A 4 20.45 -17.60 3.56
N PRO A 5 20.36 -18.11 4.79
CA PRO A 5 19.14 -18.75 5.26
C PRO A 5 18.01 -17.74 5.49
N VAL A 6 16.75 -18.21 5.41
CA VAL A 6 15.60 -17.46 5.87
C VAL A 6 15.69 -17.31 7.38
N LYS A 7 15.66 -16.09 7.89
CA LYS A 7 15.78 -15.80 9.33
C LYS A 7 14.49 -16.17 10.09
N PHE A 8 13.35 -15.82 9.51
CA PHE A 8 12.02 -16.19 10.00
C PHE A 8 10.98 -15.97 8.90
N SER A 9 9.82 -16.59 9.04
CA SER A 9 8.66 -16.32 8.19
C SER A 9 7.41 -16.19 9.06
N ARG A 10 6.41 -15.44 8.58
CA ARG A 10 5.12 -15.30 9.26
C ARG A 10 4.01 -15.06 8.24
N LEU A 11 2.78 -15.31 8.64
CA LEU A 11 1.60 -14.96 7.85
C LEU A 11 1.22 -13.50 8.12
N ALA A 12 0.85 -12.80 7.04
CA ALA A 12 0.25 -11.47 7.14
C ALA A 12 -1.09 -11.53 7.88
N GLN A 13 -1.44 -10.48 8.61
CA GLN A 13 -2.63 -10.44 9.45
C GLN A 13 -3.74 -9.63 8.79
N PRO A 14 -5.00 -10.14 8.77
CA PRO A 14 -6.14 -9.35 8.32
C PRO A 14 -6.23 -8.02 9.06
N THR A 15 -6.39 -6.94 8.32
CA THR A 15 -6.44 -5.57 8.85
C THR A 15 -7.42 -4.76 8.02
N MET A 16 -8.03 -3.73 8.61
CA MET A 16 -8.88 -2.78 7.91
C MET A 16 -8.29 -1.38 8.05
N GLU A 17 -8.13 -0.68 6.92
CA GLU A 17 -7.58 0.67 6.85
C GLU A 17 -8.41 1.56 5.91
N GLY A 18 -8.02 2.85 5.82
CA GLY A 18 -8.72 3.81 4.98
C GLY A 18 -10.20 3.93 5.32
N ALA A 19 -11.05 4.01 4.31
CA ALA A 19 -12.50 4.08 4.47
C ALA A 19 -13.18 2.70 4.54
N GLY A 20 -12.43 1.65 4.87
CA GLY A 20 -12.92 0.28 4.96
C GLY A 20 -12.28 -0.65 3.92
N VAL A 21 -11.00 -0.43 3.61
CA VAL A 21 -10.19 -1.33 2.80
C VAL A 21 -9.73 -2.52 3.63
N ASN A 22 -10.13 -3.72 3.24
CA ASN A 22 -9.67 -4.95 3.84
C ASN A 22 -8.35 -5.35 3.18
N LEU A 23 -7.31 -5.50 3.98
CA LEU A 23 -5.97 -5.84 3.55
C LEU A 23 -5.30 -6.83 4.52
N HIS A 24 -4.08 -7.26 4.20
CA HIS A 24 -3.28 -8.14 5.06
C HIS A 24 -1.98 -7.42 5.42
N ARG A 25 -1.81 -7.06 6.68
CA ARG A 25 -0.60 -6.42 7.19
C ARG A 25 0.51 -7.43 7.39
N VAL A 26 1.61 -7.25 6.67
CA VAL A 26 2.81 -8.10 6.77
C VAL A 26 3.60 -7.73 8.02
N PHE A 27 3.82 -6.44 8.26
CA PHE A 27 4.37 -5.86 9.50
C PHE A 27 3.93 -4.41 9.65
N GLY A 28 4.00 -3.86 10.84
CA GLY A 28 3.59 -2.50 11.16
C GLY A 28 4.25 -1.96 12.42
N PHE A 29 3.65 -0.96 13.03
CA PHE A 29 4.25 -0.15 14.10
C PHE A 29 4.82 -0.91 15.31
N GLY A 30 4.34 -2.11 15.62
CA GLY A 30 4.89 -2.94 16.68
C GLY A 30 6.14 -3.75 16.28
N ASP A 31 6.48 -3.78 15.01
CA ASP A 31 7.47 -4.68 14.42
C ASP A 31 8.67 -3.97 13.76
N THR A 32 8.80 -2.66 13.92
CA THR A 32 9.79 -1.86 13.19
C THR A 32 11.22 -2.31 13.42
N LYS A 33 11.58 -2.74 14.64
CA LYS A 33 12.95 -3.14 14.97
C LYS A 33 13.52 -4.27 14.08
N PRO A 34 12.83 -5.38 13.81
CA PRO A 34 13.33 -6.41 12.91
C PRO A 34 13.27 -6.05 11.42
N PHE A 35 12.51 -5.01 11.02
CA PHE A 35 12.30 -4.60 9.64
C PHE A 35 12.93 -3.25 9.28
N ASP A 36 13.66 -2.62 10.23
CA ASP A 36 14.35 -1.34 9.98
C ASP A 36 15.13 -1.35 8.65
N PRO A 37 14.98 -0.34 7.80
CA PRO A 37 14.32 0.97 8.01
C PRO A 37 12.83 1.03 7.68
N PHE A 38 12.18 -0.08 7.39
CA PHE A 38 10.79 -0.11 6.97
C PHE A 38 9.84 -0.04 8.16
N LEU A 39 8.78 0.77 8.04
CA LEU A 39 7.81 1.01 9.11
C LEU A 39 6.59 0.11 9.00
N MET A 40 6.16 -0.19 7.78
CA MET A 40 4.93 -0.95 7.53
C MET A 40 4.95 -1.54 6.12
N MET A 41 4.37 -2.73 5.97
CA MET A 41 4.07 -3.33 4.68
C MET A 41 2.68 -3.94 4.71
N ASP A 42 1.83 -3.52 3.79
CA ASP A 42 0.48 -4.03 3.58
C ASP A 42 0.35 -4.68 2.20
N ASP A 43 -0.34 -5.81 2.16
CA ASP A 43 -0.82 -6.48 0.96
C ASP A 43 -2.32 -6.18 0.85
N PHE A 44 -2.73 -5.34 -0.11
CA PHE A 44 -4.12 -4.95 -0.31
C PHE A 44 -4.83 -5.74 -1.42
N ARG A 45 -4.38 -6.99 -1.66
CA ARG A 45 -5.09 -7.87 -2.60
C ARG A 45 -6.49 -8.18 -2.12
N ASN A 46 -7.43 -8.12 -3.05
CA ASN A 46 -8.82 -8.50 -2.82
C ASN A 46 -9.53 -8.73 -4.15
N ASP A 47 -10.48 -9.66 -4.19
CA ASP A 47 -11.32 -9.96 -5.34
C ASP A 47 -12.80 -9.56 -5.12
N GLU A 48 -13.08 -8.87 -4.00
CA GLU A 48 -14.40 -8.36 -3.65
C GLU A 48 -14.37 -6.82 -3.67
N PRO A 49 -14.87 -6.16 -4.73
CA PRO A 49 -14.82 -4.71 -4.88
C PRO A 49 -15.32 -3.91 -3.68
N ASP A 50 -16.39 -4.36 -3.03
CA ASP A 50 -16.96 -3.69 -1.85
C ASP A 50 -15.99 -3.61 -0.67
N LYS A 51 -14.95 -4.45 -0.66
CA LYS A 51 -13.94 -4.52 0.39
C LYS A 51 -12.72 -3.66 0.16
N TYR A 52 -12.57 -3.02 -1.02
CA TYR A 52 -11.42 -2.15 -1.29
C TYR A 52 -11.77 -0.84 -2.00
N MET A 53 -12.86 -0.74 -2.76
CA MET A 53 -13.16 0.43 -3.60
C MET A 53 -13.43 1.72 -2.81
N LYS A 54 -13.71 1.65 -1.51
CA LYS A 54 -13.83 2.84 -0.66
C LYS A 54 -12.51 3.59 -0.52
N GLY A 55 -11.41 2.89 -0.72
CA GLY A 55 -10.06 3.45 -0.83
C GLY A 55 -9.54 4.14 0.41
N PHE A 56 -8.55 4.95 0.16
CA PHE A 56 -7.89 5.79 1.15
C PHE A 56 -8.15 7.26 0.81
N PRO A 57 -9.28 7.84 1.30
CA PRO A 57 -9.60 9.24 1.08
C PRO A 57 -8.51 10.16 1.63
N TRP A 58 -8.58 11.45 1.32
CA TRP A 58 -7.60 12.46 1.70
C TRP A 58 -7.09 12.30 3.13
N HIS A 59 -5.80 12.00 3.25
CA HIS A 59 -5.11 11.80 4.53
C HIS A 59 -3.67 12.33 4.47
N PRO A 60 -3.09 12.78 5.61
CA PRO A 60 -1.76 13.38 5.64
C PRO A 60 -0.66 12.37 5.92
N HIS A 61 0.53 12.66 5.37
CA HIS A 61 1.80 12.05 5.75
C HIS A 61 2.85 13.12 6.01
N ARG A 62 3.83 12.80 6.86
CA ARG A 62 4.97 13.66 7.15
C ARG A 62 6.19 12.81 7.51
N GLY A 63 7.35 13.16 6.96
CA GLY A 63 8.65 12.61 7.33
C GLY A 63 8.90 11.17 6.93
N ILE A 64 8.04 10.59 6.10
CA ILE A 64 8.17 9.21 5.61
C ILE A 64 8.19 9.17 4.09
N GLU A 65 8.62 8.04 3.57
CA GLU A 65 8.45 7.63 2.18
C GLU A 65 7.32 6.61 2.10
N THR A 66 6.51 6.68 1.05
CA THR A 66 5.50 5.65 0.75
C THR A 66 5.73 5.09 -0.65
N ILE A 67 5.61 3.78 -0.79
CA ILE A 67 5.75 3.09 -2.07
C ILE A 67 4.50 2.24 -2.29
N THR A 68 3.77 2.56 -3.36
CA THR A 68 2.63 1.76 -3.82
C THR A 68 3.06 0.97 -5.05
N TYR A 69 2.93 -0.36 -5.01
CA TYR A 69 3.22 -1.24 -6.14
C TYR A 69 1.96 -1.99 -6.55
N VAL A 70 1.49 -1.78 -7.77
CA VAL A 70 0.29 -2.41 -8.32
C VAL A 70 0.68 -3.60 -9.18
N LEU A 71 0.13 -4.77 -8.89
CA LEU A 71 0.31 -6.00 -9.66
C LEU A 71 -0.90 -6.31 -10.56
N SER A 72 -2.10 -5.95 -10.13
CA SER A 72 -3.33 -6.10 -10.91
C SER A 72 -4.37 -5.08 -10.46
N GLY A 73 -5.09 -4.52 -11.40
CA GLY A 73 -6.05 -3.43 -11.19
C GLY A 73 -5.41 -2.06 -11.36
N THR A 74 -6.04 -1.03 -10.84
CA THR A 74 -5.55 0.34 -10.93
C THR A 74 -5.72 1.07 -9.60
N VAL A 75 -4.87 2.07 -9.35
CA VAL A 75 -5.01 3.00 -8.22
C VAL A 75 -4.93 4.43 -8.75
N GLU A 76 -5.99 5.20 -8.56
CA GLU A 76 -5.97 6.64 -8.82
C GLU A 76 -5.32 7.34 -7.62
N HIS A 77 -4.34 8.18 -7.88
CA HIS A 77 -3.66 9.00 -6.89
C HIS A 77 -3.88 10.49 -7.16
N ALA A 78 -4.04 11.26 -6.10
CA ALA A 78 -3.97 12.72 -6.15
C ALA A 78 -3.39 13.27 -4.86
N ASP A 79 -2.66 14.41 -4.94
CA ASP A 79 -2.04 15.04 -3.78
C ASP A 79 -2.25 16.55 -3.68
N SER A 80 -1.93 17.11 -2.52
CA SER A 80 -2.08 18.53 -2.20
C SER A 80 -1.12 19.46 -2.95
N LEU A 81 -0.15 18.91 -3.68
CA LEU A 81 0.78 19.67 -4.54
C LEU A 81 0.26 19.79 -5.97
N GLY A 82 -0.90 19.20 -6.26
CA GLY A 82 -1.52 19.22 -7.58
C GLY A 82 -1.10 18.05 -8.49
N ASN A 83 -0.33 17.09 -7.97
CA ASN A 83 -0.04 15.89 -8.74
C ASN A 83 -1.24 14.95 -8.72
N ASN A 84 -1.48 14.31 -9.84
CA ASN A 84 -2.46 13.23 -9.97
C ASN A 84 -1.98 12.23 -11.02
N GLY A 85 -2.45 11.00 -10.91
CA GLY A 85 -2.07 9.94 -11.83
C GLY A 85 -2.85 8.67 -11.61
N LEU A 86 -2.65 7.75 -12.53
CA LEU A 86 -3.20 6.41 -12.50
C LEU A 86 -2.05 5.42 -12.51
N LEU A 87 -2.02 4.54 -11.51
CA LEU A 87 -1.12 3.39 -11.44
C LEU A 87 -1.87 2.18 -12.01
N GLY A 88 -1.28 1.50 -12.94
CA GLY A 88 -1.79 0.26 -13.52
C GLY A 88 -0.89 -0.94 -13.20
N ASP A 89 -1.16 -2.05 -13.86
CA ASP A 89 -0.41 -3.31 -13.68
C ASP A 89 1.10 -3.12 -13.92
N GLY A 90 1.91 -3.41 -12.92
CA GLY A 90 3.36 -3.29 -12.93
C GLY A 90 3.90 -1.92 -12.53
N ASP A 91 3.04 -0.91 -12.32
CA ASP A 91 3.46 0.43 -11.94
C ASP A 91 3.84 0.52 -10.46
N ILE A 92 4.78 1.42 -10.21
CA ILE A 92 5.23 1.79 -8.86
C ILE A 92 5.13 3.31 -8.71
N GLN A 93 4.55 3.75 -7.59
CA GLN A 93 4.61 5.13 -7.15
C GLN A 93 5.46 5.24 -5.90
N TRP A 94 6.46 6.10 -5.93
CA TRP A 94 7.26 6.45 -4.77
C TRP A 94 7.00 7.92 -4.40
N MET A 95 6.49 8.15 -3.21
CA MET A 95 6.15 9.48 -2.73
C MET A 95 6.98 9.85 -1.49
N THR A 96 7.68 10.97 -1.55
CA THR A 96 8.38 11.57 -0.42
C THR A 96 7.45 12.58 0.28
N ALA A 97 7.03 12.29 1.50
CA ALA A 97 6.13 13.16 2.24
C ALA A 97 6.80 14.47 2.73
N GLY A 98 8.11 14.42 3.00
CA GLY A 98 8.89 15.58 3.42
C GLY A 98 8.31 16.27 4.66
N SER A 99 8.12 17.59 4.61
CA SER A 99 7.53 18.38 5.70
C SER A 99 6.01 18.22 5.84
N GLY A 100 5.37 17.58 4.88
CA GLY A 100 3.94 17.22 4.90
C GLY A 100 3.33 17.20 3.50
N ILE A 101 2.50 16.22 3.25
CA ILE A 101 1.67 16.07 2.06
C ILE A 101 0.31 15.50 2.47
N ILE A 102 -0.73 15.92 1.80
CA ILE A 102 -2.06 15.31 1.91
C ILE A 102 -2.34 14.64 0.58
N HIS A 103 -2.74 13.38 0.60
CA HIS A 103 -3.05 12.64 -0.62
C HIS A 103 -4.24 11.72 -0.45
N GLN A 104 -4.69 11.17 -1.55
CA GLN A 104 -5.68 10.10 -1.61
C GLN A 104 -5.24 9.02 -2.59
N GLU A 105 -5.68 7.79 -2.33
CA GLU A 105 -5.47 6.64 -3.20
C GLU A 105 -6.78 5.88 -3.33
N MET A 106 -7.25 5.74 -4.57
CA MET A 106 -8.56 5.15 -4.87
C MET A 106 -8.36 3.91 -5.75
N PRO A 107 -8.33 2.70 -5.16
CA PRO A 107 -8.15 1.46 -5.91
C PRO A 107 -9.40 1.11 -6.72
N LYS A 108 -9.15 0.57 -7.91
CA LYS A 108 -10.16 0.00 -8.81
C LYS A 108 -9.67 -1.34 -9.32
N GLY A 109 -10.47 -2.37 -9.19
CA GLY A 109 -10.15 -3.69 -9.72
C GLY A 109 -10.03 -3.73 -11.24
N ASN A 110 -9.42 -4.80 -11.73
CA ASN A 110 -9.43 -5.14 -13.13
C ASN A 110 -10.84 -5.55 -13.61
N ASN A 111 -10.98 -6.01 -14.86
CA ASN A 111 -12.25 -6.44 -15.45
C ASN A 111 -12.93 -7.62 -14.72
N LYS A 112 -12.21 -8.30 -13.83
CA LYS A 112 -12.73 -9.38 -12.99
C LYS A 112 -13.06 -8.93 -11.55
N GLY A 113 -12.81 -7.64 -11.23
CA GLY A 113 -12.95 -7.10 -9.89
C GLY A 113 -11.77 -7.42 -8.96
N GLU A 114 -10.65 -7.91 -9.52
CA GLU A 114 -9.46 -8.22 -8.73
C GLU A 114 -8.58 -6.99 -8.57
N MET A 115 -8.14 -6.72 -7.36
CA MET A 115 -7.13 -5.74 -7.00
C MET A 115 -5.97 -6.44 -6.32
N HIS A 116 -4.73 -6.20 -6.74
CA HIS A 116 -3.55 -6.74 -6.09
C HIS A 116 -2.41 -5.72 -6.10
N GLY A 117 -1.90 -5.42 -4.93
CA GLY A 117 -0.75 -4.52 -4.77
C GLY A 117 -0.24 -4.51 -3.34
N PHE A 118 0.84 -3.78 -3.16
CA PHE A 118 1.52 -3.63 -1.89
C PHE A 118 1.74 -2.15 -1.57
N GLN A 119 1.63 -1.83 -0.29
CA GLN A 119 2.01 -0.54 0.27
C GLN A 119 3.18 -0.73 1.22
N LEU A 120 4.28 -0.06 0.96
CA LEU A 120 5.47 -0.05 1.80
C LEU A 120 5.74 1.37 2.32
#